data_60dcc0f333716fffbca4eb4c848a7e1d
#
_entry.id   60dcc0f333716fffbca4eb4c848a7e1d
#
_cell.length_a   1.000
_cell.length_b   1.000
_cell.length_c   1.000
_cell.angle_alpha   90.00
_cell.angle_beta   90.00
_cell.angle_gamma   90.00
#
_symmetry.space_group_name_H-M   'P 1'
#
loop_
_entity.id
_entity.type
_entity.pdbx_description
1 polymer ?
#
loop_
_entity_poly.entity_id
_entity_poly.type
_entity_poly.pdbx_seq_one_letter_code
_entity_poly.pdbx_strand_id
1 'polypeptide(L)'
;MFEAFTEVRHLSQWWGPTGFTTTTRAFEFRVGGEWVFVMHGPDGTDYQEWISWTEIAPPERIALVHGEFRGDPNAFASVLTFERDGAATRLEMRTLFPTKELRDEAVEKYHAIEGGRQTLSKLAAYVTELVRKGGEG
;
A
#
# COMPACT_ATOMS: atom_id res chain seq x y z
N MET A 1 6.43 3.24 11.77
CA MET A 1 6.03 2.61 10.49
C MET A 1 4.53 2.69 10.23
N PHE A 2 3.70 2.43 11.23
CA PHE A 2 2.24 2.53 11.08
C PHE A 2 1.81 3.92 10.58
N GLU A 3 2.40 4.97 11.09
CA GLU A 3 2.07 6.36 10.71
C GLU A 3 2.28 6.64 9.22
N ALA A 4 3.15 5.90 8.53
CA ALA A 4 3.36 6.05 7.10
C ALA A 4 2.10 5.72 6.28
N PHE A 5 1.09 5.09 6.90
CA PHE A 5 -0.20 4.75 6.28
C PHE A 5 -1.32 5.71 6.65
N THR A 6 -1.15 6.53 7.69
CA THR A 6 -2.27 7.30 8.27
C THR A 6 -2.59 8.59 7.51
N GLU A 7 -1.67 9.08 6.71
CA GLU A 7 -1.82 10.34 5.97
C GLU A 7 -1.39 10.17 4.52
N VAL A 8 -2.15 10.74 3.60
CA VAL A 8 -1.84 10.64 2.17
C VAL A 8 -0.51 11.29 1.82
N ARG A 9 -0.07 12.31 2.56
CA ARG A 9 1.25 12.94 2.35
C ARG A 9 2.39 11.94 2.56
N HIS A 10 2.20 10.97 3.46
CA HIS A 10 3.16 9.89 3.67
C HIS A 10 3.00 8.80 2.61
N LEU A 11 1.76 8.32 2.40
CA LEU A 11 1.49 7.26 1.43
C LEU A 11 1.98 7.60 0.03
N SER A 12 1.78 8.83 -0.43
CA SER A 12 2.16 9.26 -1.76
C SER A 12 3.68 9.23 -2.01
N GLN A 13 4.49 9.21 -0.95
CA GLN A 13 5.95 9.20 -1.06
C GLN A 13 6.51 7.81 -1.36
N TRP A 14 5.84 6.76 -0.95
CA TRP A 14 6.41 5.40 -1.05
C TRP A 14 5.49 4.40 -1.75
N TRP A 15 4.22 4.69 -1.94
CA TRP A 15 3.27 3.73 -2.51
C TRP A 15 3.60 3.42 -3.97
N GLY A 16 3.49 2.12 -4.31
CA GLY A 16 3.68 1.64 -5.68
C GLY A 16 5.10 1.17 -5.98
N PRO A 17 5.27 0.46 -7.10
CA PRO A 17 6.58 -0.01 -7.55
C PRO A 17 7.52 1.14 -7.91
N THR A 18 8.81 0.83 -8.05
CA THR A 18 9.83 1.79 -8.46
C THR A 18 9.46 2.46 -9.79
N GLY A 19 9.56 3.78 -9.83
CA GLY A 19 9.25 4.58 -11.03
C GLY A 19 7.81 5.06 -11.12
N PHE A 20 6.94 4.61 -10.21
CA PHE A 20 5.54 5.06 -10.17
C PHE A 20 5.39 6.28 -9.26
N THR A 21 4.47 7.17 -9.63
CA THR A 21 4.04 8.29 -8.79
C THR A 21 2.53 8.21 -8.58
N THR A 22 2.01 8.94 -7.60
CA THR A 22 0.61 8.86 -7.18
C THR A 22 -0.04 10.23 -7.12
N THR A 23 -1.24 10.36 -7.71
CA THR A 23 -2.10 11.53 -7.56
C THR A 23 -3.36 11.09 -6.81
N THR A 24 -3.62 11.70 -5.64
CA THR A 24 -4.77 11.36 -4.80
C THR A 24 -5.97 12.26 -5.13
N ARG A 25 -7.14 11.64 -5.28
CA ARG A 25 -8.42 12.34 -5.50
C ARG A 25 -9.25 12.42 -4.22
N ALA A 26 -9.21 11.37 -3.39
CA ALA A 26 -9.92 11.32 -2.11
C ALA A 26 -9.16 10.43 -1.15
N PHE A 27 -9.17 10.78 0.13
CA PHE A 27 -8.49 10.01 1.16
C PHE A 27 -9.17 10.18 2.51
N GLU A 28 -9.64 9.06 3.08
CA GLU A 28 -10.14 8.99 4.45
C GLU A 28 -9.59 7.75 5.11
N PHE A 29 -8.68 7.92 6.07
CA PHE A 29 -8.10 6.80 6.78
C PHE A 29 -8.92 6.44 8.01
N ARG A 30 -9.99 5.67 7.78
CA ARG A 30 -10.87 5.10 8.80
C ARG A 30 -11.50 3.84 8.26
N VAL A 31 -12.01 2.97 9.13
CA VAL A 31 -12.74 1.78 8.70
C VAL A 31 -13.96 2.23 7.89
N GLY A 32 -14.10 1.69 6.68
CA GLY A 32 -15.11 2.10 5.73
C GLY A 32 -14.74 3.32 4.89
N GLY A 33 -13.62 3.98 5.21
CA GLY A 33 -13.11 5.08 4.40
C GLY A 33 -12.43 4.58 3.13
N GLU A 34 -12.16 5.50 2.21
CA GLU A 34 -11.62 5.17 0.89
C GLU A 34 -10.42 6.04 0.52
N TRP A 35 -9.52 5.46 -0.24
CA TRP A 35 -8.45 6.19 -0.92
C TRP A 35 -8.63 5.99 -2.42
N VAL A 36 -8.98 7.07 -3.11
CA VAL A 36 -9.17 7.07 -4.57
C VAL A 36 -7.99 7.82 -5.18
N PHE A 37 -7.25 7.16 -6.06
CA PHE A 37 -6.02 7.72 -6.59
C PHE A 37 -5.71 7.19 -7.98
N VAL A 38 -4.75 7.84 -8.63
CA VAL A 38 -4.21 7.42 -9.92
C VAL A 38 -2.72 7.17 -9.75
N MET A 39 -2.25 6.02 -10.21
CA MET A 39 -0.83 5.70 -10.26
C MET A 39 -0.32 6.00 -11.67
N HIS A 40 0.76 6.76 -11.74
CA HIS A 40 1.40 7.14 -13.00
C HIS A 40 2.64 6.28 -13.21
N GLY A 41 2.61 5.43 -14.23
CA GLY A 41 3.72 4.57 -14.57
C GLY A 41 4.86 5.34 -15.25
N PRO A 42 6.09 4.79 -15.23
CA PRO A 42 7.24 5.44 -15.87
C PRO A 42 7.13 5.54 -17.39
N ASP A 43 6.25 4.75 -18.00
CA ASP A 43 5.97 4.77 -19.45
C ASP A 43 4.86 5.75 -19.84
N GLY A 44 4.33 6.52 -18.88
CA GLY A 44 3.25 7.46 -19.10
C GLY A 44 1.85 6.86 -18.98
N THR A 45 1.72 5.58 -18.64
CA THR A 45 0.43 4.94 -18.44
C THR A 45 -0.16 5.29 -17.09
N ASP A 46 -1.44 5.68 -17.05
CA ASP A 46 -2.16 5.99 -15.82
C ASP A 46 -3.06 4.82 -15.43
N TYR A 47 -3.04 4.46 -14.16
CA TYR A 47 -3.83 3.37 -13.59
C TYR A 47 -4.78 3.94 -12.55
N GLN A 48 -6.09 3.76 -12.76
CA GLN A 48 -7.10 4.14 -11.77
C GLN A 48 -7.07 3.13 -10.63
N GLU A 49 -7.06 3.64 -9.40
CA GLU A 49 -6.93 2.81 -8.20
C GLU A 49 -7.96 3.20 -7.14
N TRP A 50 -8.40 2.21 -6.36
CA TRP A 50 -9.34 2.39 -5.28
C TRP A 50 -8.99 1.45 -4.14
N ILE A 51 -8.96 1.97 -2.93
CA ILE A 51 -8.75 1.19 -1.70
C ILE A 51 -9.83 1.54 -0.71
N SER A 52 -10.37 0.52 -0.03
CA SER A 52 -11.24 0.71 1.14
C SER A 52 -10.59 0.05 2.35
N TRP A 53 -10.55 0.77 3.45
CA TRP A 53 -9.95 0.28 4.69
C TRP A 53 -10.98 -0.56 5.43
N THR A 54 -10.68 -1.84 5.66
CA THR A 54 -11.60 -2.78 6.32
C THR A 54 -11.26 -3.02 7.78
N GLU A 55 -10.01 -2.81 8.18
CA GLU A 55 -9.57 -2.91 9.57
C GLU A 55 -8.41 -1.96 9.82
N ILE A 56 -8.48 -1.23 10.93
CA ILE A 56 -7.39 -0.37 11.38
C ILE A 56 -7.22 -0.62 12.88
N ALA A 57 -6.16 -1.32 13.27
CA ALA A 57 -5.85 -1.66 14.65
C ALA A 57 -4.43 -1.19 14.99
N PRO A 58 -4.28 0.10 15.37
CA PRO A 58 -2.95 0.65 15.67
C PRO A 58 -2.33 -0.02 16.90
N PRO A 59 -1.02 -0.21 16.88
CA PRO A 59 -0.06 -0.04 15.80
C PRO A 59 0.22 -1.35 15.05
N GLU A 60 -0.67 -2.33 15.12
CA GLU A 60 -0.38 -3.73 14.80
C GLU A 60 -0.91 -4.20 13.45
N ARG A 61 -2.03 -3.65 12.98
CA ARG A 61 -2.70 -4.25 11.83
C ARG A 61 -3.51 -3.25 11.00
N ILE A 62 -3.40 -3.38 9.68
CA ILE A 62 -4.24 -2.68 8.70
C ILE A 62 -4.71 -3.70 7.68
N ALA A 63 -6.02 -3.74 7.42
CA ALA A 63 -6.59 -4.55 6.36
C ALA A 63 -7.33 -3.66 5.37
N LEU A 64 -7.27 -4.02 4.09
CA LEU A 64 -7.86 -3.23 3.02
C LEU A 64 -8.34 -4.11 1.87
N VAL A 65 -9.22 -3.56 1.06
CA VAL A 65 -9.61 -4.10 -0.25
C VAL A 65 -9.10 -3.13 -1.31
N HIS A 66 -8.47 -3.65 -2.35
CA HIS A 66 -7.83 -2.86 -3.40
C HIS A 66 -8.36 -3.28 -4.76
N GLY A 67 -8.87 -2.33 -5.53
CA GLY A 67 -9.35 -2.54 -6.89
C GLY A 67 -9.14 -1.31 -7.75
N GLU A 68 -9.74 -1.29 -8.92
CA GLU A 68 -9.67 -0.14 -9.83
C GLU A 68 -10.75 0.89 -9.52
N PHE A 69 -11.89 0.43 -8.99
CA PHE A 69 -13.04 1.26 -8.66
C PHE A 69 -13.86 0.62 -7.54
N ARG A 70 -14.77 1.40 -6.97
CA ARG A 70 -15.66 0.90 -5.92
C ARG A 70 -16.55 -0.22 -6.45
N GLY A 71 -16.54 -1.36 -5.75
CA GLY A 71 -17.34 -2.53 -6.16
C GLY A 71 -16.69 -3.36 -7.25
N ASP A 72 -15.42 -3.16 -7.57
CA ASP A 72 -14.68 -3.95 -8.55
C ASP A 72 -14.74 -5.44 -8.17
N PRO A 73 -15.31 -6.32 -9.04
CA PRO A 73 -15.40 -7.74 -8.75
C PRO A 73 -14.02 -8.44 -8.71
N ASN A 74 -13.00 -7.80 -9.27
CA ASN A 74 -11.64 -8.32 -9.28
C ASN A 74 -10.78 -7.76 -8.15
N ALA A 75 -11.38 -6.97 -7.25
CA ALA A 75 -10.65 -6.41 -6.11
C ALA A 75 -10.08 -7.52 -5.23
N PHE A 76 -8.91 -7.27 -4.67
CA PHE A 76 -8.25 -8.20 -3.78
C PHE A 76 -8.11 -7.61 -2.38
N ALA A 77 -7.97 -8.48 -1.38
CA ALA A 77 -7.77 -8.08 0.00
C ALA A 77 -6.30 -8.15 0.38
N SER A 78 -5.83 -7.18 1.14
CA SER A 78 -4.49 -7.19 1.70
C SER A 78 -4.55 -6.95 3.20
N VAL A 79 -3.72 -7.68 3.94
CA VAL A 79 -3.57 -7.53 5.38
C VAL A 79 -2.10 -7.23 5.66
N LEU A 80 -1.86 -6.11 6.34
CA LEU A 80 -0.52 -5.72 6.77
C LEU A 80 -0.45 -5.87 8.29
N THR A 81 0.53 -6.64 8.76
CA THR A 81 0.77 -6.81 10.19
C THR A 81 2.13 -6.22 10.54
N PHE A 82 2.18 -5.55 11.68
CA PHE A 82 3.35 -4.85 12.17
C PHE A 82 3.73 -5.45 13.52
N GLU A 83 4.87 -6.11 13.58
CA GLU A 83 5.38 -6.71 14.82
C GLU A 83 6.64 -5.99 15.28
N ARG A 84 6.69 -5.72 16.57
CA ARG A 84 7.88 -5.14 17.16
C ARG A 84 8.98 -6.19 17.21
N ASP A 85 10.16 -5.82 16.69
CA ASP A 85 11.35 -6.67 16.68
C ASP A 85 12.53 -5.85 17.19
N GLY A 86 12.69 -5.82 18.52
CA GLY A 86 13.67 -4.94 19.16
C GLY A 86 13.35 -3.47 18.88
N ALA A 87 14.30 -2.73 18.33
CA ALA A 87 14.12 -1.33 17.93
C ALA A 87 13.49 -1.18 16.55
N ALA A 88 13.30 -2.29 15.83
CA ALA A 88 12.74 -2.31 14.47
C ALA A 88 11.29 -2.78 14.46
N THR A 89 10.63 -2.66 13.31
CA THR A 89 9.29 -3.19 13.07
C THR A 89 9.37 -4.21 11.94
N ARG A 90 8.81 -5.41 12.19
CA ARG A 90 8.65 -6.42 11.16
C ARG A 90 7.30 -6.23 10.50
N LEU A 91 7.31 -6.03 9.20
CA LEU A 91 6.09 -5.88 8.40
C LEU A 91 5.86 -7.12 7.55
N GLU A 92 4.65 -7.67 7.65
CA GLU A 92 4.17 -8.74 6.75
C GLU A 92 2.98 -8.23 5.98
N MET A 93 2.98 -8.43 4.66
CA MET A 93 1.85 -8.12 3.79
C MET A 93 1.34 -9.40 3.16
N ARG A 94 0.08 -9.74 3.42
CA ARG A 94 -0.59 -10.90 2.84
C ARG A 94 -1.70 -10.41 1.92
N THR A 95 -1.71 -10.91 0.68
CA THR A 95 -2.69 -10.52 -0.33
C THR A 95 -3.50 -11.73 -0.76
N LEU A 96 -4.84 -11.57 -0.78
CA LEU A 96 -5.79 -12.61 -1.16
C LEU A 96 -6.61 -12.14 -2.37
N PHE A 97 -6.53 -12.89 -3.46
CA PHE A 97 -7.28 -12.61 -4.68
C PHE A 97 -8.61 -13.39 -4.68
N PRO A 98 -9.67 -12.87 -5.36
CA PRO A 98 -10.96 -13.56 -5.44
C PRO A 98 -10.87 -14.94 -6.07
N THR A 99 -9.97 -15.13 -7.04
CA THR A 99 -9.75 -16.42 -7.70
C THR A 99 -8.27 -16.70 -7.87
N LYS A 100 -7.96 -18.00 -8.04
CA LYS A 100 -6.59 -18.43 -8.34
C LYS A 100 -6.10 -17.86 -9.66
N GLU A 101 -6.99 -17.78 -10.64
CA GLU A 101 -6.67 -17.25 -11.97
C GLU A 101 -6.25 -15.78 -11.90
N LEU A 102 -6.95 -14.97 -11.11
CA LEU A 102 -6.58 -13.56 -10.91
C LEU A 102 -5.23 -13.43 -10.20
N ARG A 103 -4.98 -14.29 -9.21
CA ARG A 103 -3.69 -14.33 -8.51
C ARG A 103 -2.57 -14.67 -9.47
N ASP A 104 -2.73 -15.71 -10.27
CA ASP A 104 -1.71 -16.15 -11.21
C ASP A 104 -1.44 -15.09 -12.28
N GLU A 105 -2.49 -14.44 -12.78
CA GLU A 105 -2.35 -13.33 -13.72
C GLU A 105 -1.57 -12.17 -13.12
N ALA A 106 -1.86 -11.80 -11.88
CA ALA A 106 -1.15 -10.71 -11.19
C ALA A 106 0.34 -11.03 -11.03
N VAL A 107 0.67 -12.28 -10.66
CA VAL A 107 2.05 -12.72 -10.48
C VAL A 107 2.79 -12.80 -11.80
N GLU A 108 2.19 -13.40 -12.82
CA GLU A 108 2.85 -13.68 -14.10
C GLU A 108 2.87 -12.49 -15.04
N LYS A 109 1.74 -11.78 -15.19
CA LYS A 109 1.58 -10.69 -16.15
C LYS A 109 1.99 -9.34 -15.59
N TYR A 110 1.64 -9.07 -14.33
CA TYR A 110 1.88 -7.77 -13.69
C TYR A 110 3.03 -7.78 -12.69
N HIS A 111 3.71 -8.91 -12.52
CA HIS A 111 4.85 -9.04 -11.60
C HIS A 111 4.53 -8.56 -10.18
N ALA A 112 3.38 -8.99 -9.64
CA ALA A 112 2.87 -8.51 -8.35
C ALA A 112 3.83 -8.75 -7.18
N ILE A 113 4.54 -9.89 -7.17
CA ILE A 113 5.49 -10.20 -6.10
C ILE A 113 6.64 -9.19 -6.11
N GLU A 114 7.22 -8.93 -7.27
CA GLU A 114 8.33 -7.97 -7.40
C GLU A 114 7.84 -6.54 -7.12
N GLY A 115 6.65 -6.19 -7.62
CA GLY A 115 6.02 -4.89 -7.32
C GLY A 115 5.83 -4.69 -5.82
N GLY A 116 5.37 -5.72 -5.12
CA GLY A 116 5.22 -5.69 -3.66
C GLY A 116 6.55 -5.50 -2.94
N ARG A 117 7.60 -6.19 -3.38
CA ARG A 117 8.94 -6.01 -2.82
C ARG A 117 9.46 -4.58 -3.01
N GLN A 118 9.27 -4.02 -4.19
CA GLN A 118 9.69 -2.65 -4.48
C GLN A 118 8.93 -1.65 -3.62
N THR A 119 7.62 -1.83 -3.47
CA THR A 119 6.79 -0.98 -2.62
C THR A 119 7.26 -1.02 -1.17
N LEU A 120 7.47 -2.21 -0.62
CA LEU A 120 7.93 -2.37 0.77
C LEU A 120 9.35 -1.84 0.97
N SER A 121 10.22 -1.95 -0.04
CA SER A 121 11.55 -1.35 0.01
C SER A 121 11.48 0.18 0.06
N LYS A 122 10.60 0.78 -0.71
CA LYS A 122 10.36 2.23 -0.67
C LYS A 122 9.82 2.65 0.69
N LEU A 123 8.90 1.88 1.26
CA LEU A 123 8.38 2.13 2.61
C LEU A 123 9.50 2.09 3.64
N ALA A 124 10.35 1.07 3.61
CA ALA A 124 11.46 0.93 4.55
C ALA A 124 12.41 2.14 4.47
N ALA A 125 12.75 2.57 3.26
CA ALA A 125 13.61 3.73 3.05
C ALA A 125 12.96 5.01 3.57
N TYR A 126 11.66 5.20 3.31
CA TYR A 126 10.91 6.36 3.74
C TYR A 126 10.84 6.45 5.27
N VAL A 127 10.53 5.33 5.94
CA VAL A 127 10.44 5.27 7.40
C VAL A 127 11.79 5.55 8.05
N THR A 128 12.87 5.01 7.48
CA THR A 128 14.23 5.28 7.96
C THR A 128 14.54 6.78 7.90
N GLU A 129 14.17 7.44 6.83
CA GLU A 129 14.36 8.88 6.66
C GLU A 129 13.52 9.68 7.68
N LEU A 130 12.27 9.28 7.92
CA LEU A 130 11.42 9.93 8.93
C LEU A 130 12.00 9.82 10.33
N VAL A 131 12.50 8.65 10.71
CA VAL A 131 13.12 8.42 12.03
C VAL A 131 14.37 9.29 12.16
N ARG A 132 15.20 9.36 11.14
CA ARG A 132 16.41 10.19 11.14
C ARG A 132 16.06 11.67 11.34
N LYS A 133 15.08 12.18 10.61
CA LYS A 133 14.63 13.59 10.74
C LYS A 133 14.01 13.86 12.10
N GLY A 134 13.22 12.94 12.62
CA GLY A 134 12.63 13.04 13.95
C GLY A 134 13.69 13.06 15.06
N GLY A 135 14.76 12.27 14.89
CA GLY A 135 15.87 12.25 15.83
C GLY A 135 16.72 13.53 15.81
N GLU A 136 16.71 14.26 14.72
CA GLU A 136 17.43 15.53 14.56
C GLU A 136 16.64 16.72 15.12
N GLY A 137 15.33 16.54 15.22
CA GLY A 137 14.42 17.58 15.68
C GLY A 137 14.25 17.54 17.16
#